data_65f2be3e4e69f4bb7f3899662e25fe6f
#
_entry.id   65f2be3e4e69f4bb7f3899662e25fe6f
#
_cell.length_a   1.000
_cell.length_b   1.000
_cell.length_c   1.000
_cell.angle_alpha   90.00
_cell.angle_beta   90.00
_cell.angle_gamma   90.00
#
_symmetry.space_group_name_H-M   'P 1'
#
loop_
_entity.id
_entity.type
_entity.pdbx_description
1 polymer ?
#
loop_
_entity_poly.entity_id
_entity_poly.type
_entity_poly.pdbx_seq_one_letter_code
_entity_poly.pdbx_strand_id
1 'polypeptide(L)'
;MSIQETNLKTIADAIRAKEGSTDPIKASTFPERIAAIQTGVDTSDATATADQILSGKTLYVKGEKVTGTLVPVEKPSWESSDMPASESWFSVCYGAGKFVAVANRDNVAAYSSDGINWTQTTMPASRYDWGSVCYGAGKFVAIASGVEGVAAYSTDGINWTKTTISDEVWWYSVCYGAGKFVAVGGSDDRAAYSKDGINWTLTTLPANKTWLSVCYGNGKFVAVSRTGNIAAYSTDGINWTQVTMPISAAWQWVCYGNGKFVAMSSSNNIAAYSTDGINWTQIQTTLPTSAASTHVCYGTGKFVAIVFRSKVAACLKDSFDSWA
;
A
#
# COMPACT_ATOMS: atom_id res chain seq x y z
N MET A 1 -3.08 -19.30 -14.76
CA MET A 1 -3.37 -20.55 -14.03
C MET A 1 -2.80 -20.42 -12.63
N SER A 2 -3.56 -20.65 -11.58
CA SER A 2 -3.01 -20.60 -10.22
C SER A 2 -2.07 -21.80 -9.99
N ILE A 3 -1.16 -21.71 -9.01
CA ILE A 3 -0.28 -22.84 -8.62
C ILE A 3 -1.12 -24.10 -8.32
N GLN A 4 -2.32 -23.95 -7.75
CA GLN A 4 -3.24 -25.05 -7.50
C GLN A 4 -3.77 -25.70 -8.80
N GLU A 5 -4.14 -24.90 -9.79
CA GLU A 5 -4.60 -25.40 -11.10
C GLU A 5 -3.47 -26.10 -11.85
N THR A 6 -2.25 -25.60 -11.77
CA THR A 6 -1.08 -26.24 -12.36
C THR A 6 -0.79 -27.59 -11.72
N ASN A 7 -0.85 -27.67 -10.38
CA ASN A 7 -0.61 -28.91 -9.65
C ASN A 7 -1.71 -29.96 -9.90
N LEU A 8 -2.98 -29.54 -9.94
CA LEU A 8 -4.10 -30.42 -10.28
C LEU A 8 -4.02 -30.94 -11.71
N LYS A 9 -3.59 -30.10 -12.66
CA LYS A 9 -3.33 -30.50 -14.04
C LYS A 9 -2.23 -31.54 -14.11
N THR A 10 -1.10 -31.31 -13.42
CA THR A 10 0.03 -32.25 -13.39
C THR A 10 -0.37 -33.59 -12.82
N ILE A 11 -1.14 -33.63 -11.74
CA ILE A 11 -1.67 -34.88 -11.16
C ILE A 11 -2.60 -35.59 -12.14
N ALA A 12 -3.50 -34.86 -12.79
CA ALA A 12 -4.41 -35.42 -13.79
C ALA A 12 -3.64 -36.01 -15.00
N ASP A 13 -2.60 -35.31 -15.44
CA ASP A 13 -1.75 -35.78 -16.55
C ASP A 13 -0.99 -37.05 -16.16
N ALA A 14 -0.46 -37.14 -14.94
CA ALA A 14 0.23 -38.34 -14.42
C ALA A 14 -0.72 -39.54 -14.29
N ILE A 15 -1.96 -39.34 -13.82
CA ILE A 15 -2.97 -40.39 -13.74
C ILE A 15 -3.32 -40.88 -15.16
N ARG A 16 -3.57 -39.99 -16.12
CA ARG A 16 -3.88 -40.34 -17.51
C ARG A 16 -2.77 -41.15 -18.18
N ALA A 17 -1.53 -40.72 -17.94
CA ALA A 17 -0.37 -41.43 -18.49
C ALA A 17 -0.28 -42.90 -18.00
N LYS A 18 -0.62 -43.13 -16.73
CA LYS A 18 -0.62 -44.50 -16.14
C LYS A 18 -1.85 -45.34 -16.56
N GLU A 19 -3.01 -44.73 -16.75
CA GLU A 19 -4.23 -45.40 -17.18
C GLU A 19 -4.32 -45.58 -18.70
N GLY A 20 -3.41 -44.94 -19.47
CA GLY A 20 -3.51 -44.96 -20.96
C GLY A 20 -4.70 -44.18 -21.49
N SER A 21 -5.29 -43.26 -20.72
CA SER A 21 -6.51 -42.52 -21.06
C SER A 21 -6.16 -41.07 -21.48
N THR A 22 -6.95 -40.53 -22.40
CA THR A 22 -6.92 -39.12 -22.80
C THR A 22 -8.10 -38.32 -22.27
N ASP A 23 -9.01 -38.96 -21.54
CA ASP A 23 -10.23 -38.32 -21.07
C ASP A 23 -9.99 -37.30 -19.93
N PRO A 24 -10.74 -36.21 -19.88
CA PRO A 24 -10.66 -35.25 -18.79
C PRO A 24 -10.99 -35.89 -17.44
N ILE A 25 -10.11 -35.70 -16.45
CA ILE A 25 -10.32 -36.21 -15.08
C ILE A 25 -10.76 -35.05 -14.16
N LYS A 26 -11.90 -35.25 -13.48
CA LYS A 26 -12.36 -34.29 -12.46
C LYS A 26 -11.53 -34.43 -11.19
N ALA A 27 -11.10 -33.33 -10.61
CA ALA A 27 -10.30 -33.31 -9.38
C ALA A 27 -11.00 -34.06 -8.20
N SER A 28 -12.33 -34.06 -8.17
CA SER A 28 -13.11 -34.81 -7.17
C SER A 28 -12.93 -36.33 -7.24
N THR A 29 -12.47 -36.86 -8.37
CA THR A 29 -12.25 -38.31 -8.55
C THR A 29 -10.80 -38.74 -8.35
N PHE A 30 -9.88 -37.79 -8.05
CA PHE A 30 -8.47 -38.10 -7.81
C PHE A 30 -8.25 -39.11 -6.66
N PRO A 31 -8.91 -39.01 -5.49
CA PRO A 31 -8.71 -39.95 -4.41
C PRO A 31 -9.05 -41.39 -4.80
N GLU A 32 -10.17 -41.59 -5.51
CA GLU A 32 -10.63 -42.90 -5.95
C GLU A 32 -9.73 -43.50 -7.03
N ARG A 33 -9.30 -42.70 -8.00
CA ARG A 33 -8.38 -43.12 -9.06
C ARG A 33 -6.99 -43.41 -8.53
N ILE A 34 -6.48 -42.59 -7.59
CA ILE A 34 -5.21 -42.83 -6.94
C ILE A 34 -5.26 -44.11 -6.09
N ALA A 35 -6.37 -44.38 -5.40
CA ALA A 35 -6.56 -45.61 -4.66
C ALA A 35 -6.67 -46.86 -5.56
N ALA A 36 -7.14 -46.70 -6.78
CA ALA A 36 -7.24 -47.79 -7.77
C ALA A 36 -5.92 -48.08 -8.49
N ILE A 37 -4.90 -47.19 -8.38
CA ILE A 37 -3.55 -47.48 -8.88
C ILE A 37 -2.95 -48.55 -7.97
N GLN A 38 -2.80 -49.77 -8.55
CA GLN A 38 -2.28 -50.94 -7.81
C GLN A 38 -0.87 -50.70 -7.25
N THR A 39 -0.59 -51.32 -6.12
CA THR A 39 0.72 -51.33 -5.44
C THR A 39 1.80 -51.78 -6.44
N GLY A 40 2.72 -50.90 -6.76
CA GLY A 40 3.81 -51.16 -7.70
C GLY A 40 3.95 -50.12 -8.82
N VAL A 41 3.21 -49.01 -8.74
CA VAL A 41 3.37 -47.89 -9.68
C VAL A 41 4.75 -47.28 -9.50
N ASP A 42 5.48 -47.21 -10.58
CA ASP A 42 6.77 -46.50 -10.64
C ASP A 42 6.53 -45.02 -10.41
N THR A 43 7.05 -44.48 -9.31
CA THR A 43 7.02 -43.06 -8.97
C THR A 43 8.41 -42.40 -9.10
N SER A 44 9.31 -43.03 -9.86
CA SER A 44 10.69 -42.57 -10.03
C SER A 44 10.79 -41.18 -10.67
N ASP A 45 9.78 -40.80 -11.43
CA ASP A 45 9.64 -39.50 -12.09
C ASP A 45 8.93 -38.43 -11.23
N ALA A 46 8.38 -38.82 -10.07
CA ALA A 46 7.72 -37.88 -9.17
C ALA A 46 8.73 -36.94 -8.50
N THR A 47 8.47 -35.63 -8.59
CA THR A 47 9.39 -34.57 -8.12
C THR A 47 8.80 -33.65 -7.05
N ALA A 48 7.60 -33.94 -6.54
CA ALA A 48 6.98 -33.14 -5.51
C ALA A 48 7.81 -33.15 -4.21
N THR A 49 8.04 -31.96 -3.66
CA THR A 49 8.73 -31.77 -2.37
C THR A 49 7.73 -31.53 -1.24
N ALA A 50 8.15 -31.69 0.01
CA ALA A 50 7.27 -31.57 1.18
C ALA A 50 6.58 -30.20 1.28
N ASP A 51 7.23 -29.14 0.83
CA ASP A 51 6.72 -27.77 0.79
C ASP A 51 5.67 -27.53 -0.32
N GLN A 52 5.54 -28.47 -1.25
CA GLN A 52 4.50 -28.48 -2.29
C GLN A 52 3.27 -29.30 -1.91
N ILE A 53 3.34 -30.05 -0.81
CA ILE A 53 2.29 -30.91 -0.31
C ILE A 53 1.66 -30.26 0.93
N LEU A 54 0.33 -30.17 1.00
CA LEU A 54 -0.37 -29.61 2.15
C LEU A 54 0.03 -30.31 3.45
N SER A 55 0.25 -29.54 4.51
CA SER A 55 0.62 -30.04 5.84
C SER A 55 -0.34 -31.12 6.33
N GLY A 56 0.22 -32.22 6.81
CA GLY A 56 -0.56 -33.39 7.27
C GLY A 56 -1.07 -34.30 6.13
N LYS A 57 -0.88 -33.94 4.85
CA LYS A 57 -1.12 -34.84 3.71
C LYS A 57 0.16 -35.55 3.33
N THR A 58 0.02 -36.71 2.71
CA THR A 58 1.16 -37.54 2.31
C THR A 58 1.03 -37.97 0.86
N LEU A 59 2.14 -37.98 0.14
CA LEU A 59 2.29 -38.58 -1.18
C LEU A 59 3.47 -39.56 -1.18
N TYR A 60 3.50 -40.44 -2.16
CA TYR A 60 4.70 -41.23 -2.45
C TYR A 60 5.48 -40.56 -3.60
N VAL A 61 6.74 -40.24 -3.37
CA VAL A 61 7.65 -39.62 -4.32
C VAL A 61 8.85 -40.55 -4.43
N LYS A 62 9.15 -41.04 -5.63
CA LYS A 62 10.23 -42.00 -5.87
C LYS A 62 10.19 -43.23 -4.96
N GLY A 63 8.97 -43.70 -4.65
CA GLY A 63 8.77 -44.83 -3.76
C GLY A 63 8.80 -44.50 -2.26
N GLU A 64 9.18 -43.29 -1.87
CA GLU A 64 9.25 -42.87 -0.47
C GLU A 64 8.01 -42.08 -0.06
N LYS A 65 7.56 -42.28 1.18
CA LYS A 65 6.43 -41.52 1.72
C LYS A 65 6.90 -40.14 2.18
N VAL A 66 6.42 -39.11 1.52
CA VAL A 66 6.69 -37.71 1.86
C VAL A 66 5.47 -37.10 2.55
N THR A 67 5.67 -36.51 3.73
CA THR A 67 4.63 -35.77 4.44
C THR A 67 4.75 -34.29 4.11
N GLY A 68 3.63 -33.68 3.74
CA GLY A 68 3.57 -32.28 3.36
C GLY A 68 3.81 -31.33 4.53
N THR A 69 4.50 -30.25 4.25
CA THR A 69 4.77 -29.15 5.19
C THR A 69 4.14 -27.83 4.72
N LEU A 70 3.51 -27.80 3.53
CA LEU A 70 2.83 -26.61 3.03
C LEU A 70 1.68 -26.23 3.99
N VAL A 71 1.91 -25.25 4.82
CA VAL A 71 0.86 -24.62 5.62
C VAL A 71 0.10 -23.70 4.66
N PRO A 72 -1.23 -23.83 4.53
CA PRO A 72 -2.01 -22.86 3.79
C PRO A 72 -1.72 -21.47 4.38
N VAL A 73 -1.24 -20.55 3.55
CA VAL A 73 -1.14 -19.17 4.00
C VAL A 73 -2.59 -18.72 4.23
N GLU A 74 -2.97 -18.59 5.49
CA GLU A 74 -4.25 -17.99 5.84
C GLU A 74 -4.32 -16.64 5.14
N LYS A 75 -5.41 -16.40 4.42
CA LYS A 75 -5.63 -15.07 3.85
C LYS A 75 -5.59 -14.10 5.03
N PRO A 76 -4.74 -13.05 5.00
CA PRO A 76 -4.76 -12.07 6.05
C PRO A 76 -6.19 -11.56 6.20
N SER A 77 -6.78 -11.83 7.36
CA SER A 77 -8.09 -11.33 7.73
C SER A 77 -7.88 -9.95 8.37
N TRP A 78 -8.70 -8.99 7.99
CA TRP A 78 -8.75 -7.72 8.69
C TRP A 78 -9.56 -7.93 9.97
N GLU A 79 -8.95 -7.66 11.12
CA GLU A 79 -9.69 -7.51 12.35
C GLU A 79 -10.20 -6.07 12.43
N SER A 80 -11.49 -5.91 12.72
CA SER A 80 -12.06 -4.59 12.94
C SER A 80 -11.67 -4.09 14.33
N SER A 81 -11.25 -2.85 14.42
CA SER A 81 -11.08 -2.14 15.68
C SER A 81 -11.93 -0.87 15.66
N ASP A 82 -12.46 -0.51 16.81
CA ASP A 82 -13.25 0.70 16.95
C ASP A 82 -12.35 1.90 17.22
N MET A 83 -12.54 2.96 16.46
CA MET A 83 -11.93 4.25 16.73
C MET A 83 -12.67 4.95 17.90
N PRO A 84 -11.96 5.74 18.72
CA PRO A 84 -12.52 6.32 19.94
C PRO A 84 -13.60 7.37 19.71
N ALA A 85 -13.77 7.84 18.48
CA ALA A 85 -14.80 8.79 18.09
C ALA A 85 -15.28 8.51 16.66
N SER A 86 -16.55 8.87 16.39
CA SER A 86 -17.16 8.76 15.05
C SER A 86 -16.75 9.95 14.19
N GLU A 87 -15.47 10.00 13.78
CA GLU A 87 -14.88 11.08 13.02
C GLU A 87 -14.49 10.64 11.61
N SER A 88 -14.22 11.62 10.74
CA SER A 88 -13.63 11.36 9.43
C SER A 88 -12.11 11.18 9.56
N TRP A 89 -11.66 10.01 9.96
CA TRP A 89 -10.25 9.65 10.05
C TRP A 89 -9.61 9.67 8.65
N PHE A 90 -8.55 10.44 8.49
CA PHE A 90 -8.03 10.74 7.16
C PHE A 90 -6.61 10.22 6.93
N SER A 91 -5.78 10.24 7.94
CA SER A 91 -4.38 9.82 7.82
C SER A 91 -3.90 9.11 9.07
N VAL A 92 -3.05 8.12 8.90
CA VAL A 92 -2.41 7.38 9.98
C VAL A 92 -0.94 7.15 9.65
N CYS A 93 -0.08 7.24 10.66
CA CYS A 93 1.32 6.86 10.55
C CYS A 93 1.77 6.04 11.77
N TYR A 94 2.92 5.40 11.65
CA TYR A 94 3.58 4.69 12.74
C TYR A 94 4.94 5.31 13.04
N GLY A 95 5.24 5.48 14.31
CA GLY A 95 6.52 5.98 14.78
C GLY A 95 6.64 5.91 16.30
N ALA A 96 7.83 5.91 16.82
CA ALA A 96 8.10 5.85 18.28
C ALA A 96 7.28 4.77 19.01
N GLY A 97 7.05 3.60 18.38
CA GLY A 97 6.28 2.50 18.95
C GLY A 97 4.76 2.71 18.98
N LYS A 98 4.22 3.70 18.27
CA LYS A 98 2.78 4.01 18.24
C LYS A 98 2.26 4.27 16.84
N PHE A 99 1.02 3.91 16.62
CA PHE A 99 0.19 4.43 15.55
C PHE A 99 -0.44 5.76 16.00
N VAL A 100 -0.50 6.72 15.11
CA VAL A 100 -1.16 8.01 15.32
C VAL A 100 -2.06 8.29 14.13
N ALA A 101 -3.32 8.56 14.40
CA ALA A 101 -4.34 8.91 13.40
C ALA A 101 -4.86 10.34 13.64
N VAL A 102 -5.12 11.05 12.56
CA VAL A 102 -5.70 12.40 12.58
C VAL A 102 -7.00 12.44 11.81
N ALA A 103 -7.96 13.22 12.32
CA ALA A 103 -9.31 13.36 11.77
C ALA A 103 -9.48 14.70 11.05
N ASN A 104 -10.31 14.67 10.01
CA ASN A 104 -10.73 15.85 9.27
C ASN A 104 -11.89 16.55 9.99
N ARG A 105 -11.91 17.88 10.01
CA ARG A 105 -12.95 18.80 10.51
C ARG A 105 -12.99 19.06 12.01
N ASP A 106 -12.29 18.32 12.84
CA ASP A 106 -12.26 18.53 14.27
C ASP A 106 -10.85 18.50 14.84
N ASN A 107 -10.73 18.90 16.10
CA ASN A 107 -9.45 18.85 16.80
C ASN A 107 -9.17 17.46 17.40
N VAL A 108 -9.60 16.41 16.73
CA VAL A 108 -9.48 15.03 17.20
C VAL A 108 -8.32 14.32 16.53
N ALA A 109 -7.51 13.69 17.34
CA ALA A 109 -6.55 12.68 16.92
C ALA A 109 -6.69 11.44 17.83
N ALA A 110 -6.06 10.36 17.44
CA ALA A 110 -6.01 9.15 18.26
C ALA A 110 -4.64 8.48 18.13
N TYR A 111 -4.24 7.76 19.16
CA TYR A 111 -3.04 6.94 19.16
C TYR A 111 -3.33 5.52 19.65
N SER A 112 -2.49 4.59 19.23
CA SER A 112 -2.54 3.19 19.64
C SER A 112 -1.13 2.60 19.65
N SER A 113 -0.82 1.73 20.61
CA SER A 113 0.44 0.97 20.63
C SER A 113 0.36 -0.35 19.88
N ASP A 114 -0.85 -0.88 19.64
CA ASP A 114 -1.10 -2.20 19.06
C ASP A 114 -1.90 -2.14 17.74
N GLY A 115 -2.42 -0.95 17.37
CA GLY A 115 -3.28 -0.76 16.19
C GLY A 115 -4.73 -1.21 16.39
N ILE A 116 -5.06 -1.74 17.57
CA ILE A 116 -6.39 -2.29 17.91
C ILE A 116 -7.09 -1.40 18.94
N ASN A 117 -6.39 -1.10 20.04
CA ASN A 117 -6.91 -0.29 21.13
C ASN A 117 -6.49 1.17 20.93
N TRP A 118 -7.45 2.02 20.58
CA TRP A 118 -7.20 3.42 20.27
C TRP A 118 -7.64 4.34 21.40
N THR A 119 -6.80 5.33 21.71
CA THR A 119 -7.09 6.37 22.71
C THR A 119 -7.15 7.72 22.02
N GLN A 120 -8.22 8.47 22.29
CA GLN A 120 -8.39 9.82 21.74
C GLN A 120 -7.40 10.80 22.38
N THR A 121 -6.92 11.72 21.56
CA THR A 121 -6.19 12.91 21.98
C THR A 121 -6.67 14.13 21.20
N THR A 122 -6.16 15.31 21.57
CA THR A 122 -6.65 16.58 21.03
C THR A 122 -5.56 17.28 20.24
N MET A 123 -5.92 17.69 19.02
CA MET A 123 -5.08 18.54 18.18
C MET A 123 -5.11 20.00 18.67
N PRO A 124 -4.04 20.78 18.49
CA PRO A 124 -3.89 22.12 19.09
C PRO A 124 -4.75 23.21 18.46
N ALA A 125 -5.52 22.87 17.43
CA ALA A 125 -6.39 23.81 16.72
C ALA A 125 -7.68 23.12 16.25
N SER A 126 -8.81 23.75 16.50
CA SER A 126 -10.13 23.33 16.07
C SER A 126 -10.48 23.91 14.69
N ARG A 127 -11.39 23.24 13.96
CA ARG A 127 -11.91 23.63 12.64
C ARG A 127 -10.92 23.54 11.48
N TYR A 128 -9.87 22.74 11.63
CA TYR A 128 -8.94 22.44 10.55
C TYR A 128 -9.11 21.01 10.07
N ASP A 129 -8.97 20.86 8.79
CA ASP A 129 -8.99 19.56 8.13
C ASP A 129 -7.60 18.92 8.22
N TRP A 130 -7.30 18.18 9.30
CA TRP A 130 -6.03 17.46 9.44
C TRP A 130 -5.96 16.35 8.38
N GLY A 131 -5.22 16.61 7.31
CA GLY A 131 -5.24 15.80 6.10
C GLY A 131 -4.09 14.80 5.99
N SER A 132 -3.01 15.00 6.72
CA SER A 132 -1.84 14.11 6.62
C SER A 132 -1.01 14.15 7.90
N VAL A 133 -0.47 13.00 8.28
CA VAL A 133 0.47 12.86 9.40
C VAL A 133 1.61 11.93 9.00
N CYS A 134 2.83 12.26 9.39
CA CYS A 134 4.01 11.41 9.23
C CYS A 134 4.90 11.43 10.47
N TYR A 135 5.85 10.48 10.54
CA TYR A 135 6.84 10.42 11.58
C TYR A 135 8.25 10.51 11.00
N GLY A 136 9.11 11.31 11.62
CA GLY A 136 10.50 11.45 11.25
C GLY A 136 11.27 12.30 12.25
N ALA A 137 12.58 12.24 12.28
CA ALA A 137 13.44 12.99 13.18
C ALA A 137 12.97 12.99 14.64
N GLY A 138 12.39 11.86 15.11
CA GLY A 138 11.89 11.72 16.48
C GLY A 138 10.57 12.45 16.77
N LYS A 139 9.84 12.88 15.75
CA LYS A 139 8.57 13.63 15.90
C LYS A 139 7.50 13.12 14.94
N PHE A 140 6.27 13.19 15.39
CA PHE A 140 5.09 13.21 14.54
C PHE A 140 4.86 14.63 14.05
N VAL A 141 4.54 14.78 12.78
CA VAL A 141 4.18 16.05 12.15
C VAL A 141 2.87 15.86 11.41
N ALA A 142 1.89 16.68 11.73
CA ALA A 142 0.59 16.72 11.06
C ALA A 142 0.41 18.07 10.37
N ILE A 143 -0.24 18.03 9.21
CA ILE A 143 -0.60 19.24 8.45
C ILE A 143 -2.10 19.29 8.22
N ALA A 144 -2.61 20.50 8.18
CA ALA A 144 -4.03 20.74 7.94
C ALA A 144 -4.26 21.44 6.60
N SER A 145 -5.31 21.05 5.90
CA SER A 145 -5.82 21.83 4.79
C SER A 145 -6.69 22.98 5.29
N GLY A 146 -6.38 24.20 4.85
CA GLY A 146 -7.07 25.42 5.27
C GLY A 146 -6.24 26.65 4.91
N VAL A 147 -6.88 27.82 5.04
CA VAL A 147 -6.29 29.09 4.59
C VAL A 147 -5.13 29.62 5.46
N GLU A 148 -4.85 28.99 6.60
CA GLU A 148 -3.84 29.51 7.55
C GLU A 148 -2.53 28.70 7.56
N GLY A 149 -2.37 27.71 6.68
CA GLY A 149 -1.15 26.89 6.61
C GLY A 149 -0.76 26.22 7.92
N VAL A 150 -1.74 25.74 8.68
CA VAL A 150 -1.54 25.19 10.01
C VAL A 150 -0.86 23.82 9.96
N ALA A 151 0.12 23.65 10.82
CA ALA A 151 0.73 22.35 11.11
C ALA A 151 0.80 22.14 12.63
N ALA A 152 1.09 20.93 13.04
CA ALA A 152 1.36 20.57 14.43
C ALA A 152 2.43 19.50 14.50
N TYR A 153 3.17 19.50 15.61
CA TYR A 153 4.14 18.45 15.89
C TYR A 153 3.94 17.88 17.29
N SER A 154 4.38 16.64 17.47
CA SER A 154 4.38 15.94 18.74
C SER A 154 5.59 15.02 18.84
N THR A 155 6.23 14.92 20.00
CA THR A 155 7.32 13.96 20.25
C THR A 155 6.82 12.62 20.75
N ASP A 156 5.59 12.55 21.25
CA ASP A 156 5.00 11.37 21.88
C ASP A 156 3.73 10.85 21.17
N GLY A 157 3.22 11.60 20.17
CA GLY A 157 1.98 11.31 19.46
C GLY A 157 0.71 11.60 20.25
N ILE A 158 0.84 12.18 21.44
CA ILE A 158 -0.24 12.46 22.39
C ILE A 158 -0.40 13.97 22.60
N ASN A 159 0.69 14.63 22.94
CA ASN A 159 0.71 16.06 23.21
C ASN A 159 1.18 16.81 21.95
N TRP A 160 0.30 17.65 21.41
CA TRP A 160 0.54 18.34 20.14
C TRP A 160 0.75 19.83 20.34
N THR A 161 1.73 20.38 19.63
CA THR A 161 2.05 21.80 19.59
C THR A 161 1.78 22.35 18.20
N LYS A 162 1.00 23.45 18.12
CA LYS A 162 0.73 24.14 16.86
C LYS A 162 1.99 24.79 16.31
N THR A 163 2.17 24.70 15.00
CA THR A 163 3.13 25.50 14.23
C THR A 163 2.46 25.93 12.91
N THR A 164 3.16 26.68 12.09
CA THR A 164 2.67 27.20 10.81
C THR A 164 3.69 26.93 9.73
N ILE A 165 3.25 26.45 8.59
CA ILE A 165 4.08 26.26 7.40
C ILE A 165 4.18 27.61 6.66
N SER A 166 3.04 28.19 6.31
CA SER A 166 2.88 29.50 5.67
C SER A 166 1.42 29.87 5.63
N ASP A 167 1.11 31.14 5.45
CA ASP A 167 -0.26 31.60 5.25
C ASP A 167 -0.80 31.19 3.86
N GLU A 168 -2.11 30.97 3.77
CA GLU A 168 -2.88 30.88 2.53
C GLU A 168 -2.62 29.66 1.60
N VAL A 169 -2.07 28.54 2.08
CA VAL A 169 -1.91 27.33 1.28
C VAL A 169 -2.68 26.15 1.89
N TRP A 170 -3.41 25.43 1.06
CA TRP A 170 -4.07 24.18 1.43
C TRP A 170 -3.07 23.04 1.33
N TRP A 171 -2.51 22.63 2.46
CA TRP A 171 -1.54 21.54 2.52
C TRP A 171 -2.25 20.18 2.56
N TYR A 172 -1.89 19.27 1.66
CA TYR A 172 -2.59 18.00 1.49
C TYR A 172 -1.80 16.79 1.97
N SER A 173 -0.49 16.80 1.81
CA SER A 173 0.33 15.64 2.14
C SER A 173 1.69 16.03 2.68
N VAL A 174 2.15 15.30 3.70
CA VAL A 174 3.48 15.43 4.29
C VAL A 174 4.14 14.07 4.40
N CYS A 175 5.43 14.00 4.07
CA CYS A 175 6.26 12.82 4.30
C CYS A 175 7.61 13.22 4.89
N TYR A 176 8.35 12.20 5.38
CA TYR A 176 9.71 12.39 5.87
C TYR A 176 10.69 11.53 5.08
N GLY A 177 11.81 12.10 4.68
CA GLY A 177 12.88 11.41 3.99
C GLY A 177 14.12 12.29 3.86
N ALA A 178 15.27 11.71 3.59
CA ALA A 178 16.54 12.43 3.43
C ALA A 178 16.80 13.48 4.52
N GLY A 179 16.40 13.20 5.77
CA GLY A 179 16.58 14.10 6.91
C GLY A 179 15.65 15.32 6.94
N LYS A 180 14.55 15.32 6.19
CA LYS A 180 13.60 16.44 6.10
C LYS A 180 12.16 15.96 6.05
N PHE A 181 11.27 16.78 6.60
CA PHE A 181 9.86 16.77 6.27
C PHE A 181 9.63 17.56 4.99
N VAL A 182 8.77 17.07 4.13
CA VAL A 182 8.36 17.74 2.89
C VAL A 182 6.85 17.73 2.82
N ALA A 183 6.25 18.90 2.62
CA ALA A 183 4.83 19.09 2.46
C ALA A 183 4.51 19.60 1.05
N VAL A 184 3.41 19.11 0.47
CA VAL A 184 2.89 19.55 -0.82
C VAL A 184 1.42 19.88 -0.71
N GLY A 185 0.93 20.80 -1.54
CA GLY A 185 -0.47 21.19 -1.49
C GLY A 185 -0.79 22.31 -2.47
N GLY A 186 -1.93 22.93 -2.22
CA GLY A 186 -2.38 24.08 -2.96
C GLY A 186 -2.98 23.77 -4.31
N SER A 187 -3.53 24.81 -4.91
CA SER A 187 -3.90 24.87 -6.30
C SER A 187 -2.85 25.65 -7.12
N ASP A 188 -1.64 25.70 -6.62
CA ASP A 188 -0.48 26.39 -7.16
C ASP A 188 0.77 25.49 -7.12
N ASP A 189 1.96 26.04 -7.33
CA ASP A 189 3.22 25.31 -7.36
C ASP A 189 3.92 25.22 -6.00
N ARG A 190 3.22 25.40 -4.87
CA ARG A 190 3.87 25.48 -3.56
C ARG A 190 4.18 24.12 -2.96
N ALA A 191 5.40 24.02 -2.44
CA ALA A 191 5.86 23.00 -1.51
C ALA A 191 6.57 23.65 -0.33
N ALA A 192 6.78 22.90 0.72
CA ALA A 192 7.56 23.35 1.88
C ALA A 192 8.42 22.20 2.40
N TYR A 193 9.54 22.54 3.01
CA TYR A 193 10.37 21.57 3.72
C TYR A 193 10.75 22.07 5.10
N SER A 194 11.02 21.14 6.01
CA SER A 194 11.50 21.40 7.35
C SER A 194 12.50 20.33 7.79
N LYS A 195 13.57 20.70 8.48
CA LYS A 195 14.51 19.74 9.07
C LYS A 195 14.05 19.22 10.44
N ASP A 196 13.24 19.99 11.13
CA ASP A 196 12.83 19.75 12.52
C ASP A 196 11.32 19.53 12.70
N GLY A 197 10.51 19.70 11.61
CA GLY A 197 9.05 19.62 11.64
C GLY A 197 8.39 20.83 12.31
N ILE A 198 9.13 21.87 12.64
CA ILE A 198 8.68 23.06 13.35
C ILE A 198 8.85 24.31 12.49
N ASN A 199 10.10 24.51 12.00
CA ASN A 199 10.47 25.63 11.17
C ASN A 199 10.42 25.23 9.71
N TRP A 200 9.54 25.86 8.93
CA TRP A 200 9.29 25.51 7.54
C TRP A 200 9.83 26.57 6.58
N THR A 201 10.34 26.10 5.47
CA THR A 201 10.81 26.96 4.36
C THR A 201 10.03 26.59 3.10
N LEU A 202 9.46 27.60 2.44
CA LEU A 202 8.75 27.40 1.18
C LEU A 202 9.72 27.08 0.05
N THR A 203 9.24 26.27 -0.87
CA THR A 203 9.86 25.99 -2.17
C THR A 203 8.79 25.80 -3.23
N THR A 204 9.17 25.59 -4.47
CA THR A 204 8.23 25.49 -5.58
C THR A 204 8.33 24.15 -6.29
N LEU A 205 7.21 23.62 -6.66
CA LEU A 205 7.03 22.49 -7.57
C LEU A 205 7.08 22.98 -9.03
N PRO A 206 7.38 22.11 -9.99
CA PRO A 206 7.68 22.54 -11.37
C PRO A 206 6.45 22.99 -12.18
N ALA A 207 5.25 22.89 -11.63
CA ALA A 207 4.03 23.31 -12.31
C ALA A 207 2.95 23.79 -11.33
N ASN A 208 2.18 24.77 -11.75
CA ASN A 208 1.00 25.25 -11.03
C ASN A 208 -0.13 24.22 -11.15
N LYS A 209 -0.23 23.33 -10.15
CA LYS A 209 -1.16 22.21 -10.07
C LYS A 209 -1.59 21.97 -8.63
N THR A 210 -2.69 21.23 -8.45
CA THR A 210 -3.07 20.71 -7.14
C THR A 210 -2.28 19.44 -6.86
N TRP A 211 -1.28 19.53 -5.98
CA TRP A 211 -0.44 18.41 -5.59
C TRP A 211 -1.04 17.72 -4.37
N LEU A 212 -1.49 16.49 -4.53
CA LEU A 212 -2.30 15.80 -3.51
C LEU A 212 -1.52 14.87 -2.61
N SER A 213 -0.44 14.31 -3.10
CA SER A 213 0.30 13.31 -2.33
C SER A 213 1.79 13.39 -2.61
N VAL A 214 2.58 13.19 -1.57
CA VAL A 214 4.04 13.05 -1.63
C VAL A 214 4.49 11.87 -0.79
N CYS A 215 5.45 11.10 -1.29
CA CYS A 215 6.12 10.05 -0.53
C CYS A 215 7.64 10.10 -0.74
N TYR A 216 8.37 9.37 0.09
CA TYR A 216 9.82 9.22 -0.03
C TYR A 216 10.17 7.74 -0.16
N GLY A 217 11.06 7.44 -1.09
CA GLY A 217 11.60 6.10 -1.30
C GLY A 217 12.75 6.12 -2.29
N ASN A 218 13.60 5.13 -2.26
CA ASN A 218 14.75 4.97 -3.16
C ASN A 218 15.57 6.27 -3.37
N GLY A 219 15.79 7.02 -2.27
CA GLY A 219 16.56 8.26 -2.30
C GLY A 219 15.84 9.47 -2.91
N LYS A 220 14.54 9.39 -3.19
CA LYS A 220 13.76 10.47 -3.83
C LYS A 220 12.44 10.74 -3.13
N PHE A 221 12.06 11.99 -3.11
CA PHE A 221 10.68 12.41 -2.93
C PHE A 221 9.97 12.35 -4.27
N VAL A 222 8.74 11.89 -4.27
CA VAL A 222 7.87 11.85 -5.46
C VAL A 222 6.53 12.44 -5.09
N ALA A 223 6.07 13.41 -5.88
CA ALA A 223 4.78 14.06 -5.72
C ALA A 223 3.92 13.86 -6.97
N VAL A 224 2.61 13.65 -6.77
CA VAL A 224 1.63 13.46 -7.85
C VAL A 224 0.57 14.55 -7.82
N SER A 225 0.10 14.94 -9.01
CA SER A 225 -0.87 16.01 -9.18
C SER A 225 -2.25 15.49 -9.57
N ARG A 226 -3.30 16.18 -9.08
CA ARG A 226 -4.70 15.85 -9.34
C ARG A 226 -5.08 15.94 -10.81
N THR A 227 -4.40 16.74 -11.60
CA THR A 227 -4.81 17.05 -12.96
C THR A 227 -3.68 16.87 -13.96
N GLY A 228 -4.02 16.24 -15.09
CA GLY A 228 -3.07 16.01 -16.17
C GLY A 228 -2.20 14.77 -15.99
N ASN A 229 -1.13 14.73 -16.71
CA ASN A 229 -0.14 13.65 -16.71
C ASN A 229 1.18 14.09 -16.05
N ILE A 230 1.09 14.87 -14.97
CA ILE A 230 2.26 15.48 -14.32
C ILE A 230 2.48 14.86 -12.93
N ALA A 231 3.72 14.48 -12.69
CA ALA A 231 4.28 14.22 -11.38
C ALA A 231 5.61 14.98 -11.24
N ALA A 232 6.20 14.96 -10.08
CA ALA A 232 7.50 15.57 -9.83
C ALA A 232 8.33 14.71 -8.90
N TYR A 233 9.65 14.74 -9.04
CA TYR A 233 10.57 14.15 -8.09
C TYR A 233 11.61 15.16 -7.61
N SER A 234 12.18 14.88 -6.45
CA SER A 234 13.29 15.62 -5.87
C SER A 234 14.19 14.66 -5.09
N THR A 235 15.50 14.85 -5.16
CA THR A 235 16.47 14.11 -4.32
C THR A 235 16.74 14.78 -2.98
N ASP A 236 16.43 16.05 -2.87
CA ASP A 236 16.72 16.88 -1.69
C ASP A 236 15.47 17.47 -1.01
N GLY A 237 14.27 17.29 -1.61
CA GLY A 237 13.01 17.85 -1.12
C GLY A 237 12.88 19.37 -1.31
N ILE A 238 13.81 19.97 -2.06
CA ILE A 238 13.89 21.43 -2.29
C ILE A 238 13.78 21.74 -3.78
N ASN A 239 14.64 21.09 -4.57
CA ASN A 239 14.69 21.27 -6.02
C ASN A 239 13.88 20.16 -6.69
N TRP A 240 12.85 20.54 -7.42
CA TRP A 240 11.91 19.60 -8.01
C TRP A 240 12.01 19.56 -9.54
N THR A 241 11.98 18.36 -10.09
CA THR A 241 11.98 18.11 -11.54
C THR A 241 10.66 17.48 -11.94
N GLN A 242 10.03 18.04 -12.98
CA GLN A 242 8.81 17.47 -13.54
C GLN A 242 9.07 16.18 -14.26
N VAL A 243 8.15 15.24 -14.12
CA VAL A 243 8.09 14.00 -14.90
C VAL A 243 6.71 13.81 -15.49
N THR A 244 6.64 13.02 -16.55
CA THR A 244 5.39 12.75 -17.25
C THR A 244 4.82 11.40 -16.80
N MET A 245 3.59 11.40 -16.32
CA MET A 245 2.81 10.20 -16.04
C MET A 245 2.33 9.57 -17.35
N PRO A 246 2.12 8.24 -17.39
CA PRO A 246 1.81 7.52 -18.62
C PRO A 246 0.49 7.94 -19.26
N ILE A 247 -0.43 8.47 -18.48
CA ILE A 247 -1.69 9.03 -18.95
C ILE A 247 -2.12 10.25 -18.12
N SER A 248 -3.03 11.05 -18.68
CA SER A 248 -3.73 12.10 -17.94
C SER A 248 -4.82 11.49 -17.05
N ALA A 249 -4.67 11.64 -15.74
CA ALA A 249 -5.60 11.10 -14.76
C ALA A 249 -5.63 11.99 -13.50
N ALA A 250 -6.61 11.77 -12.63
CA ALA A 250 -6.67 12.41 -11.32
C ALA A 250 -5.82 11.60 -10.31
N TRP A 251 -4.50 11.76 -10.39
CA TRP A 251 -3.56 11.08 -9.48
C TRP A 251 -3.73 11.62 -8.07
N GLN A 252 -4.06 10.74 -7.15
CA GLN A 252 -4.48 11.14 -5.82
C GLN A 252 -3.52 10.71 -4.72
N TRP A 253 -2.95 9.52 -4.84
CA TRP A 253 -2.06 8.94 -3.85
C TRP A 253 -0.83 8.36 -4.48
N VAL A 254 0.30 8.51 -3.80
CA VAL A 254 1.55 7.83 -4.14
C VAL A 254 2.16 7.27 -2.86
N CYS A 255 2.67 6.04 -2.92
CA CYS A 255 3.45 5.44 -1.85
C CYS A 255 4.64 4.69 -2.43
N TYR A 256 5.59 4.35 -1.55
CA TYR A 256 6.77 3.55 -1.90
C TYR A 256 6.81 2.27 -1.07
N GLY A 257 7.14 1.18 -1.71
CA GLY A 257 7.34 -0.12 -1.09
C GLY A 257 7.91 -1.14 -2.08
N ASN A 258 8.55 -2.16 -1.60
CA ASN A 258 9.17 -3.23 -2.39
C ASN A 258 9.97 -2.72 -3.60
N GLY A 259 10.78 -1.69 -3.40
CA GLY A 259 11.59 -1.12 -4.47
C GLY A 259 10.83 -0.31 -5.54
N LYS A 260 9.54 -0.03 -5.35
CA LYS A 260 8.69 0.64 -6.34
C LYS A 260 7.87 1.77 -5.73
N PHE A 261 7.68 2.83 -6.48
CA PHE A 261 6.62 3.82 -6.27
C PHE A 261 5.34 3.31 -6.95
N VAL A 262 4.22 3.46 -6.28
CA VAL A 262 2.90 3.14 -6.84
C VAL A 262 2.00 4.37 -6.69
N ALA A 263 1.47 4.86 -7.80
CA ALA A 263 0.52 5.96 -7.85
C ALA A 263 -0.87 5.44 -8.24
N MET A 264 -1.89 5.93 -7.54
CA MET A 264 -3.29 5.57 -7.78
C MET A 264 -4.09 6.78 -8.22
N SER A 265 -4.93 6.57 -9.23
CA SER A 265 -5.91 7.58 -9.67
C SER A 265 -7.25 7.38 -8.97
N SER A 266 -7.95 8.49 -8.71
CA SER A 266 -9.34 8.48 -8.22
C SER A 266 -10.37 8.13 -9.30
N SER A 267 -9.95 7.92 -10.53
CA SER A 267 -10.84 7.63 -11.66
C SER A 267 -10.36 6.42 -12.45
N ASN A 268 -11.32 5.65 -12.97
CA ASN A 268 -11.11 4.59 -13.98
C ASN A 268 -10.23 3.40 -13.56
N ASN A 269 -10.04 3.14 -12.26
CA ASN A 269 -9.22 2.04 -11.77
C ASN A 269 -7.80 2.01 -12.37
N ILE A 270 -7.23 3.19 -12.55
CA ILE A 270 -5.91 3.36 -13.13
C ILE A 270 -4.88 3.52 -12.03
N ALA A 271 -3.78 2.79 -12.17
CA ALA A 271 -2.59 2.99 -11.38
C ALA A 271 -1.36 3.10 -12.29
N ALA A 272 -0.27 3.56 -11.74
CA ALA A 272 1.03 3.51 -12.37
C ALA A 272 2.10 3.14 -11.34
N TYR A 273 3.16 2.51 -11.79
CA TYR A 273 4.32 2.23 -10.96
C TYR A 273 5.60 2.74 -11.58
N SER A 274 6.61 2.96 -10.75
CA SER A 274 7.95 3.33 -11.14
C SER A 274 8.98 2.73 -10.18
N THR A 275 10.10 2.26 -10.68
CA THR A 275 11.22 1.79 -9.85
C THR A 275 12.18 2.91 -9.47
N ASP A 276 12.14 4.01 -10.20
CA ASP A 276 13.09 5.13 -10.06
C ASP A 276 12.43 6.48 -9.71
N GLY A 277 11.08 6.53 -9.70
CA GLY A 277 10.29 7.75 -9.47
C GLY A 277 10.29 8.72 -10.66
N ILE A 278 10.85 8.33 -11.80
CA ILE A 278 11.02 9.15 -13.01
C ILE A 278 10.26 8.54 -14.17
N ASN A 279 10.51 7.27 -14.44
CA ASN A 279 9.89 6.53 -15.54
C ASN A 279 8.69 5.74 -15.01
N TRP A 280 7.49 6.03 -15.52
CA TRP A 280 6.25 5.47 -15.03
C TRP A 280 5.59 4.57 -16.05
N THR A 281 5.14 3.42 -15.59
CA THR A 281 4.39 2.44 -16.38
C THR A 281 2.97 2.36 -15.87
N GLN A 282 1.99 2.47 -16.79
CA GLN A 282 0.58 2.31 -16.46
C GLN A 282 0.25 0.85 -16.15
N ILE A 283 -0.60 0.65 -15.16
CA ILE A 283 -1.26 -0.63 -14.88
C ILE A 283 -2.77 -0.42 -14.77
N GLN A 284 -3.52 -1.33 -15.36
CA GLN A 284 -4.96 -1.39 -15.15
C GLN A 284 -5.22 -2.16 -13.87
N THR A 285 -5.88 -1.55 -12.91
CA THR A 285 -6.25 -2.23 -11.66
C THR A 285 -7.69 -2.73 -11.75
N THR A 286 -7.94 -3.92 -11.21
CA THR A 286 -9.29 -4.43 -11.00
C THR A 286 -9.70 -4.18 -9.56
N LEU A 287 -9.86 -2.92 -9.17
CA LEU A 287 -10.46 -2.63 -7.88
C LEU A 287 -11.91 -3.11 -7.88
N PRO A 288 -12.38 -3.73 -6.79
CA PRO A 288 -13.69 -4.40 -6.77
C PRO A 288 -14.90 -3.45 -6.93
N THR A 289 -14.67 -2.14 -6.97
CA THR A 289 -15.72 -1.14 -7.19
C THR A 289 -15.18 0.01 -8.05
N SER A 290 -16.05 0.63 -8.84
CA SER A 290 -15.78 1.86 -9.60
C SER A 290 -15.67 3.12 -8.72
N ALA A 291 -15.38 2.95 -7.43
CA ALA A 291 -15.43 4.04 -6.47
C ALA A 291 -14.19 4.93 -6.54
N ALA A 292 -14.45 6.22 -6.51
CA ALA A 292 -13.45 7.26 -6.43
C ALA A 292 -12.64 7.18 -5.14
N SER A 293 -11.35 7.46 -5.25
CA SER A 293 -10.39 7.72 -4.18
C SER A 293 -9.97 6.54 -3.30
N THR A 294 -8.75 6.15 -3.51
CA THR A 294 -8.09 5.09 -2.78
C THR A 294 -6.83 5.63 -2.13
N HIS A 295 -6.76 5.53 -0.81
CA HIS A 295 -5.47 5.60 -0.12
C HIS A 295 -4.70 4.32 -0.42
N VAL A 296 -3.42 4.44 -0.71
CA VAL A 296 -2.53 3.30 -0.89
C VAL A 296 -1.38 3.38 0.10
N CYS A 297 -1.07 2.27 0.74
CA CYS A 297 0.11 2.13 1.58
C CYS A 297 0.80 0.79 1.30
N TYR A 298 2.03 0.66 1.77
CA TYR A 298 2.79 -0.57 1.69
C TYR A 298 3.17 -1.06 3.08
N GLY A 299 3.00 -2.35 3.32
CA GLY A 299 3.41 -3.02 4.55
C GLY A 299 3.41 -4.53 4.39
N THR A 300 4.28 -5.21 5.12
CA THR A 300 4.39 -6.69 5.11
C THR A 300 4.45 -7.32 3.72
N GLY A 301 5.19 -6.68 2.78
CA GLY A 301 5.35 -7.20 1.43
C GLY A 301 4.18 -6.93 0.49
N LYS A 302 3.23 -6.05 0.81
CA LYS A 302 2.01 -5.82 0.00
C LYS A 302 1.65 -4.35 -0.09
N PHE A 303 1.14 -3.94 -1.25
CA PHE A 303 0.41 -2.68 -1.38
C PHE A 303 -1.06 -2.91 -1.04
N VAL A 304 -1.59 -2.08 -0.19
CA VAL A 304 -3.01 -2.12 0.22
C VAL A 304 -3.65 -0.80 -0.17
N ALA A 305 -4.75 -0.89 -0.91
CA ALA A 305 -5.57 0.24 -1.29
C ALA A 305 -6.93 0.16 -0.60
N ILE A 306 -7.39 1.26 -0.01
CA ILE A 306 -8.73 1.37 0.58
C ILE A 306 -9.59 2.32 -0.24
N VAL A 307 -10.85 1.99 -0.38
CA VAL A 307 -11.80 2.75 -1.19
C VAL A 307 -12.66 3.63 -0.29
N PHE A 308 -12.67 4.94 -0.57
CA PHE A 308 -13.43 5.93 0.21
C PHE A 308 -14.93 5.61 0.24
N ARG A 309 -15.56 5.69 1.41
CA ARG A 309 -16.98 5.38 1.67
C ARG A 309 -17.41 3.97 1.25
N SER A 310 -16.49 3.03 1.23
CA SER A 310 -16.75 1.63 0.92
C SER A 310 -16.17 0.73 2.02
N LYS A 311 -16.75 -0.44 2.23
CA LYS A 311 -16.18 -1.49 3.09
C LYS A 311 -15.14 -2.34 2.34
N VAL A 312 -14.60 -1.84 1.22
CA VAL A 312 -13.71 -2.59 0.35
C VAL A 312 -12.28 -2.11 0.50
N ALA A 313 -11.40 -3.05 0.76
CA ALA A 313 -9.97 -2.90 0.62
C ALA A 313 -9.47 -3.86 -0.47
N ALA A 314 -8.51 -3.41 -1.26
CA ALA A 314 -7.84 -4.23 -2.26
C ALA A 314 -6.36 -4.37 -1.90
N CYS A 315 -5.84 -5.58 -2.03
CA CYS A 315 -4.43 -5.87 -1.86
C CYS A 315 -3.84 -6.21 -3.22
N LEU A 316 -2.82 -5.47 -3.64
CA LEU A 316 -1.99 -5.86 -4.78
C LEU A 316 -1.05 -6.98 -4.31
N LYS A 317 -1.22 -8.16 -4.86
CA LYS A 317 -0.28 -9.26 -4.65
C LYS A 317 1.04 -8.93 -5.33
N ASP A 318 2.16 -9.25 -4.68
CA ASP A 318 3.53 -8.92 -5.09
C ASP A 318 4.04 -9.57 -6.40
N SER A 319 3.19 -10.16 -7.21
CA SER A 319 3.60 -10.69 -8.51
C SER A 319 3.61 -9.59 -9.59
N PHE A 320 4.42 -8.53 -9.39
CA PHE A 320 4.74 -7.61 -10.49
C PHE A 320 5.50 -8.29 -11.64
N ASP A 321 6.06 -9.49 -11.40
CA ASP A 321 6.74 -10.28 -12.43
C ASP A 321 5.77 -10.90 -13.46
N SER A 322 4.46 -10.85 -13.20
CA SER A 322 3.43 -11.33 -14.15
C SER A 322 2.80 -10.21 -15.00
N TRP A 323 3.32 -8.98 -14.93
CA TRP A 323 2.80 -7.81 -15.67
C TRP A 323 3.77 -7.35 -16.79
N ALA A 324 4.77 -8.17 -17.13
CA ALA A 324 5.65 -7.95 -18.28
C ALA A 324 5.07 -8.64 -19.53
#